data_761ed37d4f8e9377bf5daed26fb2bdb1
#
_entry.id   761ed37d4f8e9377bf5daed26fb2bdb1
#
_cell.length_a   1.000
_cell.length_b   1.000
_cell.length_c   1.000
_cell.angle_alpha   90.00
_cell.angle_beta   90.00
_cell.angle_gamma   90.00
#
_symmetry.space_group_name_H-M   'P 1'
#
loop_
_entity.id
_entity.type
_entity.pdbx_description
1 polymer ?
#
loop_
_entity_poly.entity_id
_entity_poly.type
_entity_poly.pdbx_seq_one_letter_code
_entity_poly.pdbx_strand_id
1 'polypeptide(L)'
;VPIRDELIQRTIQQIANLLARLVTGRAGHDITAAELREAEQELDELYLANLGSSRALIHRLGTEDLLGVLRTSGTVHAERAYVLGALLATEGAVVAAHHGADDPQALSLRESALDILLEAGAARVGEPDLRERVDDLVRHAPPAGWPAARFERLFRFEHAMGAFARAETALFTWLERVEGMQARLEVADAANAFYDELLTLEDADLAKGDFSRDEVHEGRADLAERFAELLGG
;
A
#
# COMPACT_ATOMS: atom_id res chain seq x y z
N VAL A 1 20.69 5.41 -11.64
CA VAL A 1 21.80 4.49 -11.97
C VAL A 1 21.17 3.32 -12.73
N PRO A 2 21.43 3.14 -14.05
CA PRO A 2 20.65 2.25 -14.94
C PRO A 2 20.59 0.78 -14.50
N ILE A 3 21.65 0.26 -13.86
CA ILE A 3 21.75 -1.16 -13.48
C ILE A 3 20.73 -1.55 -12.38
N ARG A 4 20.32 -0.63 -11.55
CA ARG A 4 19.42 -0.87 -10.42
C ARG A 4 17.96 -0.94 -10.91
N ASP A 5 17.59 -0.06 -11.82
CA ASP A 5 16.27 -0.03 -12.43
C ASP A 5 16.02 -1.31 -13.25
N GLU A 6 17.05 -1.79 -13.98
CA GLU A 6 16.98 -3.05 -14.74
C GLU A 6 16.76 -4.27 -13.82
N LEU A 7 17.36 -4.28 -12.62
CA LEU A 7 17.19 -5.38 -11.66
C LEU A 7 15.75 -5.41 -11.12
N ILE A 8 15.23 -4.25 -10.75
CA ILE A 8 13.85 -4.12 -10.27
C ILE A 8 12.87 -4.56 -11.36
N GLN A 9 13.02 -4.05 -12.57
CA GLN A 9 12.18 -4.42 -13.72
C GLN A 9 12.23 -5.94 -14.01
N ARG A 10 13.41 -6.54 -13.91
CA ARG A 10 13.55 -8.00 -14.05
C ARG A 10 12.79 -8.75 -12.96
N THR A 11 12.90 -8.30 -11.71
CA THR A 11 12.20 -8.91 -10.57
C THR A 11 10.69 -8.80 -10.73
N ILE A 12 10.18 -7.63 -11.12
CA ILE A 12 8.78 -7.40 -11.42
C ILE A 12 8.28 -8.37 -12.50
N GLN A 13 9.06 -8.51 -13.57
CA GLN A 13 8.69 -9.44 -14.66
C GLN A 13 8.68 -10.91 -14.21
N GLN A 14 9.62 -11.31 -13.34
CA GLN A 14 9.63 -12.66 -12.77
C GLN A 14 8.39 -12.90 -11.89
N ILE A 15 8.05 -11.94 -11.02
CA ILE A 15 6.84 -11.97 -10.18
C ILE A 15 5.59 -12.04 -11.06
N ALA A 16 5.48 -11.22 -12.10
CA ALA A 16 4.35 -11.23 -13.01
C ALA A 16 4.21 -12.58 -13.75
N ASN A 17 5.33 -13.15 -14.18
CA ASN A 17 5.34 -14.47 -14.84
C ASN A 17 4.92 -15.59 -13.88
N LEU A 18 5.36 -15.55 -12.62
CA LEU A 18 4.95 -16.49 -11.59
C LEU A 18 3.44 -16.43 -11.36
N LEU A 19 2.90 -15.21 -11.15
CA LEU A 19 1.46 -14.99 -11.00
C LEU A 19 0.67 -15.44 -12.22
N ALA A 20 1.13 -15.10 -13.42
CA ALA A 20 0.46 -15.51 -14.66
C ALA A 20 0.37 -17.04 -14.78
N ARG A 21 1.43 -17.76 -14.46
CA ARG A 21 1.42 -19.24 -14.49
C ARG A 21 0.42 -19.84 -13.50
N LEU A 22 0.33 -19.27 -12.29
CA LEU A 22 -0.49 -19.82 -11.21
C LEU A 22 -1.95 -19.39 -11.29
N VAL A 23 -2.22 -18.12 -11.63
CA VAL A 23 -3.57 -17.55 -11.60
C VAL A 23 -4.28 -17.63 -12.95
N THR A 24 -3.56 -17.43 -14.07
CA THR A 24 -4.17 -17.41 -15.42
C THR A 24 -4.11 -18.74 -16.13
N GLY A 25 -3.31 -19.67 -15.65
CA GLY A 25 -3.05 -20.92 -16.35
C GLY A 25 -4.25 -21.85 -16.52
N ARG A 26 -5.31 -21.73 -15.69
CA ARG A 26 -6.47 -22.63 -15.79
C ARG A 26 -7.68 -22.10 -15.01
N ALA A 27 -8.60 -21.47 -15.68
CA ALA A 27 -9.95 -21.30 -15.15
C ALA A 27 -10.54 -22.70 -14.82
N GLY A 28 -10.59 -23.05 -13.52
CA GLY A 28 -11.23 -24.26 -13.02
C GLY A 28 -10.32 -25.47 -12.70
N HIS A 29 -9.00 -25.28 -12.61
CA HIS A 29 -8.11 -26.33 -12.11
C HIS A 29 -7.45 -25.93 -10.80
N ASP A 30 -7.52 -26.80 -9.82
CA ASP A 30 -6.77 -26.68 -8.56
C ASP A 30 -5.26 -26.74 -8.83
N ILE A 31 -4.50 -25.86 -8.18
CA ILE A 31 -3.03 -25.89 -8.23
C ILE A 31 -2.56 -27.24 -7.65
N THR A 32 -1.75 -27.96 -8.39
CA THR A 32 -1.19 -29.22 -7.91
C THR A 32 -0.12 -28.99 -6.84
N ALA A 33 0.08 -29.97 -5.96
CA ALA A 33 1.14 -29.92 -4.94
C ALA A 33 2.56 -29.81 -5.53
N ALA A 34 2.76 -30.16 -6.80
CA ALA A 34 4.04 -30.01 -7.50
C ALA A 34 4.22 -28.55 -7.95
N GLU A 35 3.21 -27.95 -8.56
CA GLU A 35 3.21 -26.55 -8.98
C GLU A 35 3.35 -25.60 -7.78
N LEU A 36 2.70 -25.91 -6.64
CA LEU A 36 2.86 -25.15 -5.42
C LEU A 36 4.31 -25.17 -4.93
N ARG A 37 4.94 -26.35 -4.86
CA ARG A 37 6.35 -26.47 -4.42
C ARG A 37 7.32 -25.73 -5.34
N GLU A 38 7.08 -25.76 -6.65
CA GLU A 38 7.87 -25.00 -7.62
C GLU A 38 7.72 -23.48 -7.37
N ALA A 39 6.50 -23.01 -7.16
CA ALA A 39 6.22 -21.61 -6.85
C ALA A 39 6.87 -21.15 -5.53
N GLU A 40 6.81 -21.99 -4.50
CA GLU A 40 7.45 -21.72 -3.20
C GLU A 40 8.98 -21.63 -3.32
N GLN A 41 9.59 -22.54 -4.10
CA GLN A 41 11.02 -22.51 -4.36
C GLN A 41 11.42 -21.24 -5.12
N GLU A 42 10.67 -20.87 -6.16
CA GLU A 42 10.93 -19.64 -6.92
C GLU A 42 10.78 -18.38 -6.03
N LEU A 43 9.77 -18.35 -5.14
CA LEU A 43 9.63 -17.29 -4.16
C LEU A 43 10.83 -17.22 -3.22
N ASP A 44 11.31 -18.34 -2.67
CA ASP A 44 12.49 -18.37 -1.80
C ASP A 44 13.73 -17.81 -2.51
N GLU A 45 13.93 -18.14 -3.79
CA GLU A 45 15.01 -17.58 -4.61
C GLU A 45 14.86 -16.06 -4.82
N LEU A 46 13.63 -15.59 -5.09
CA LEU A 46 13.35 -14.17 -5.28
C LEU A 46 13.56 -13.36 -3.99
N TYR A 47 13.12 -13.85 -2.83
CA TYR A 47 13.38 -13.21 -1.54
C TYR A 47 14.89 -13.08 -1.28
N LEU A 48 15.64 -14.15 -1.47
CA LEU A 48 17.08 -14.17 -1.24
C LEU A 48 17.82 -13.24 -2.21
N ALA A 49 17.49 -13.30 -3.50
CA ALA A 49 18.15 -12.52 -4.55
C ALA A 49 17.92 -11.01 -4.40
N ASN A 50 16.71 -10.58 -4.02
CA ASN A 50 16.34 -9.18 -4.01
C ASN A 50 16.48 -8.50 -2.64
N LEU A 51 16.26 -9.24 -1.56
CA LEU A 51 16.27 -8.70 -0.20
C LEU A 51 17.48 -9.14 0.62
N GLY A 52 18.21 -10.16 0.15
CA GLY A 52 19.31 -10.77 0.89
C GLY A 52 18.86 -11.53 2.15
N SER A 53 17.57 -11.87 2.23
CA SER A 53 16.94 -12.49 3.39
C SER A 53 16.06 -13.67 2.96
N SER A 54 15.99 -14.72 3.78
CA SER A 54 15.09 -15.82 3.50
C SER A 54 13.63 -15.44 3.79
N ARG A 55 12.69 -16.01 3.03
CA ARG A 55 11.25 -15.89 3.26
C ARG A 55 10.87 -16.20 4.73
N ALA A 56 11.43 -17.25 5.29
CA ALA A 56 11.19 -17.65 6.68
C ALA A 56 11.62 -16.57 7.71
N LEU A 57 12.65 -15.78 7.42
CA LEU A 57 13.03 -14.65 8.27
C LEU A 57 12.03 -13.49 8.11
N ILE A 58 11.63 -13.17 6.90
CA ILE A 58 10.64 -12.12 6.62
C ILE A 58 9.32 -12.42 7.35
N HIS A 59 8.84 -13.65 7.32
CA HIS A 59 7.59 -14.04 7.99
C HIS A 59 7.63 -14.00 9.53
N ARG A 60 8.82 -13.96 10.13
CA ARG A 60 8.97 -13.80 11.60
C ARG A 60 8.83 -12.35 12.05
N LEU A 61 8.96 -11.43 11.14
CA LEU A 61 8.87 -10.00 11.40
C LEU A 61 7.42 -9.54 11.19
N GLY A 62 6.93 -8.72 12.11
CA GLY A 62 5.68 -8.00 11.91
C GLY A 62 5.85 -6.91 10.85
N THR A 63 4.73 -6.39 10.32
CA THR A 63 4.75 -5.35 9.28
C THR A 63 5.55 -4.11 9.71
N GLU A 64 5.41 -3.67 10.97
CA GLU A 64 6.16 -2.52 11.49
C GLU A 64 7.66 -2.78 11.58
N ASP A 65 8.06 -4.00 11.95
CA ASP A 65 9.48 -4.40 11.97
C ASP A 65 10.06 -4.41 10.56
N LEU A 66 9.30 -4.93 9.58
CA LEU A 66 9.67 -4.91 8.16
C LEU A 66 9.84 -3.47 7.65
N LEU A 67 8.90 -2.59 7.96
CA LEU A 67 8.99 -1.16 7.63
C LEU A 67 10.19 -0.52 8.34
N GLY A 68 10.47 -0.91 9.59
CA GLY A 68 11.65 -0.46 10.33
C GLY A 68 12.96 -0.83 9.63
N VAL A 69 13.09 -2.06 9.14
CA VAL A 69 14.27 -2.54 8.38
C VAL A 69 14.41 -1.83 7.03
N LEU A 70 13.29 -1.43 6.41
CA LEU A 70 13.27 -0.70 5.15
C LEU A 70 13.59 0.79 5.30
N ARG A 71 13.66 1.31 6.53
CA ARG A 71 13.98 2.72 6.80
C ARG A 71 15.47 2.92 7.05
N THR A 72 16.03 3.97 6.47
CA THR A 72 17.37 4.48 6.81
C THR A 72 17.25 5.97 7.13
N SER A 73 17.70 6.37 8.31
CA SER A 73 17.59 7.77 8.76
C SER A 73 16.15 8.33 8.69
N GLY A 74 15.17 7.49 8.99
CA GLY A 74 13.75 7.86 8.97
C GLY A 74 13.06 7.81 7.60
N THR A 75 13.82 7.59 6.51
CA THR A 75 13.27 7.53 5.14
C THR A 75 13.17 6.08 4.67
N VAL A 76 12.03 5.71 4.09
CA VAL A 76 11.80 4.39 3.50
C VAL A 76 12.59 4.25 2.20
N HIS A 77 13.29 3.14 2.05
CA HIS A 77 13.86 2.74 0.76
C HIS A 77 12.76 2.24 -0.17
N ALA A 78 12.17 3.17 -0.91
CA ALA A 78 10.96 2.97 -1.69
C ALA A 78 11.04 1.76 -2.65
N GLU A 79 12.15 1.61 -3.37
CA GLU A 79 12.36 0.48 -4.30
C GLU A 79 12.39 -0.87 -3.58
N ARG A 80 13.07 -0.97 -2.43
CA ARG A 80 13.11 -2.20 -1.63
C ARG A 80 11.76 -2.50 -1.01
N ALA A 81 11.03 -1.47 -0.57
CA ALA A 81 9.67 -1.60 -0.08
C ALA A 81 8.74 -2.09 -1.18
N TYR A 82 8.84 -1.54 -2.39
CA TYR A 82 8.07 -1.99 -3.53
C TYR A 82 8.31 -3.48 -3.84
N VAL A 83 9.59 -3.90 -3.94
CA VAL A 83 9.93 -5.31 -4.20
C VAL A 83 9.41 -6.23 -3.10
N LEU A 84 9.59 -5.88 -1.82
CA LEU A 84 9.08 -6.67 -0.71
C LEU A 84 7.56 -6.76 -0.73
N GLY A 85 6.86 -5.63 -0.92
CA GLY A 85 5.40 -5.60 -1.01
C GLY A 85 4.88 -6.44 -2.17
N ALA A 86 5.53 -6.38 -3.34
CA ALA A 86 5.16 -7.19 -4.51
C ALA A 86 5.38 -8.69 -4.26
N LEU A 87 6.47 -9.09 -3.59
CA LEU A 87 6.72 -10.48 -3.21
C LEU A 87 5.67 -11.00 -2.22
N LEU A 88 5.35 -10.24 -1.18
CA LEU A 88 4.32 -10.62 -0.19
C LEU A 88 2.93 -10.72 -0.83
N ALA A 89 2.57 -9.80 -1.73
CA ALA A 89 1.31 -9.86 -2.48
C ALA A 89 1.22 -11.12 -3.33
N THR A 90 2.32 -11.46 -4.03
CA THR A 90 2.41 -12.66 -4.87
C THR A 90 2.29 -13.93 -4.03
N GLU A 91 3.00 -14.00 -2.92
CA GLU A 91 2.90 -15.12 -1.99
C GLU A 91 1.49 -15.27 -1.42
N GLY A 92 0.86 -14.17 -1.02
CA GLY A 92 -0.54 -14.16 -0.58
C GLY A 92 -1.50 -14.67 -1.66
N ALA A 93 -1.24 -14.37 -2.93
CA ALA A 93 -2.03 -14.90 -4.04
C ALA A 93 -1.80 -16.41 -4.26
N VAL A 94 -0.55 -16.89 -4.12
CA VAL A 94 -0.21 -18.33 -4.18
C VAL A 94 -0.91 -19.11 -3.07
N VAL A 95 -0.83 -18.62 -1.83
CA VAL A 95 -1.50 -19.25 -0.68
C VAL A 95 -3.01 -19.26 -0.88
N ALA A 96 -3.60 -18.13 -1.31
CA ALA A 96 -5.04 -18.03 -1.57
C ALA A 96 -5.51 -18.97 -2.69
N ALA A 97 -4.72 -19.14 -3.73
CA ALA A 97 -5.05 -20.05 -4.84
C ALA A 97 -5.04 -21.52 -4.41
N HIS A 98 -4.25 -21.88 -3.39
CA HIS A 98 -4.16 -23.24 -2.86
C HIS A 98 -5.12 -23.52 -1.70
N HIS A 99 -5.24 -22.59 -0.75
CA HIS A 99 -6.01 -22.77 0.48
C HIS A 99 -7.36 -22.04 0.49
N GLY A 100 -7.60 -21.18 -0.48
CA GLY A 100 -8.79 -20.34 -0.59
C GLY A 100 -8.51 -18.86 -0.25
N ALA A 101 -9.39 -17.98 -0.75
CA ALA A 101 -9.21 -16.54 -0.62
C ALA A 101 -9.25 -16.03 0.83
N ASP A 102 -9.96 -16.75 1.71
CA ASP A 102 -10.16 -16.40 3.13
C ASP A 102 -9.14 -17.08 4.04
N ASP A 103 -8.11 -17.72 3.49
CA ASP A 103 -7.05 -18.33 4.28
C ASP A 103 -6.34 -17.26 5.15
N PRO A 104 -6.18 -17.48 6.48
CA PRO A 104 -5.60 -16.47 7.38
C PRO A 104 -4.18 -16.05 7.01
N GLN A 105 -3.37 -16.96 6.46
CA GLN A 105 -2.01 -16.65 6.01
C GLN A 105 -2.06 -15.79 4.74
N ALA A 106 -2.94 -16.12 3.79
CA ALA A 106 -3.13 -15.33 2.58
C ALA A 106 -3.57 -13.90 2.91
N LEU A 107 -4.52 -13.74 3.83
CA LEU A 107 -4.99 -12.43 4.30
C LEU A 107 -3.87 -11.65 4.98
N SER A 108 -3.13 -12.26 5.90
CA SER A 108 -2.02 -11.60 6.60
C SER A 108 -0.92 -11.14 5.65
N LEU A 109 -0.57 -11.95 4.65
CA LEU A 109 0.43 -11.58 3.63
C LEU A 109 -0.04 -10.41 2.77
N ARG A 110 -1.31 -10.40 2.36
CA ARG A 110 -1.91 -9.30 1.59
C ARG A 110 -1.98 -8.00 2.38
N GLU A 111 -2.32 -8.08 3.67
CA GLU A 111 -2.33 -6.91 4.55
C GLU A 111 -0.94 -6.31 4.73
N SER A 112 0.06 -7.15 4.98
CA SER A 112 1.46 -6.71 5.09
C SER A 112 1.97 -6.13 3.76
N ALA A 113 1.62 -6.76 2.63
CA ALA A 113 1.93 -6.27 1.30
C ALA A 113 1.34 -4.88 1.06
N LEU A 114 0.06 -4.70 1.42
CA LEU A 114 -0.64 -3.42 1.27
C LEU A 114 0.06 -2.31 2.06
N ASP A 115 0.33 -2.51 3.35
CA ASP A 115 0.98 -1.51 4.20
C ASP A 115 2.36 -1.12 3.65
N ILE A 116 3.15 -2.10 3.16
CA ILE A 116 4.47 -1.86 2.60
C ILE A 116 4.39 -1.13 1.24
N LEU A 117 3.44 -1.49 0.37
CA LEU A 117 3.26 -0.81 -0.92
C LEU A 117 2.73 0.61 -0.76
N LEU A 118 1.87 0.86 0.22
CA LEU A 118 1.43 2.22 0.56
C LEU A 118 2.61 3.10 0.98
N GLU A 119 3.52 2.60 1.82
CA GLU A 119 4.74 3.31 2.21
C GLU A 119 5.70 3.52 1.02
N ALA A 120 5.84 2.52 0.14
CA ALA A 120 6.64 2.66 -1.08
C ALA A 120 6.13 3.79 -1.97
N GLY A 121 4.82 3.86 -2.19
CA GLY A 121 4.18 4.89 -3.01
C GLY A 121 4.22 6.27 -2.38
N ALA A 122 4.02 6.38 -1.07
CA ALA A 122 4.18 7.65 -0.35
C ALA A 122 5.60 8.22 -0.46
N ALA A 123 6.62 7.34 -0.61
CA ALA A 123 8.00 7.73 -0.93
C ALA A 123 8.22 8.05 -2.44
N ARG A 124 7.17 8.13 -3.24
CA ARG A 124 7.15 8.50 -4.67
C ARG A 124 7.94 7.55 -5.57
N VAL A 125 7.67 6.28 -5.46
CA VAL A 125 8.14 5.30 -6.46
C VAL A 125 7.32 5.46 -7.73
N GLY A 126 7.98 5.74 -8.83
CA GLY A 126 7.36 5.90 -10.15
C GLY A 126 7.06 4.57 -10.87
N GLU A 127 6.76 3.50 -10.13
CA GLU A 127 6.44 2.20 -10.74
C GLU A 127 5.02 2.21 -11.31
N PRO A 128 4.85 1.94 -12.62
CA PRO A 128 3.56 2.11 -13.31
C PRO A 128 2.44 1.22 -12.76
N ASP A 129 2.79 0.03 -12.27
CA ASP A 129 1.84 -0.98 -11.78
C ASP A 129 1.58 -0.89 -10.26
N LEU A 130 2.26 0.02 -9.54
CA LEU A 130 2.10 0.16 -8.09
C LEU A 130 0.66 0.46 -7.69
N ARG A 131 0.01 1.39 -8.39
CA ARG A 131 -1.40 1.72 -8.15
C ARG A 131 -2.31 0.52 -8.38
N GLU A 132 -2.13 -0.18 -9.49
CA GLU A 132 -2.94 -1.35 -9.81
C GLU A 132 -2.80 -2.45 -8.75
N ARG A 133 -1.59 -2.67 -8.24
CA ARG A 133 -1.33 -3.62 -7.14
C ARG A 133 -2.00 -3.19 -5.83
N VAL A 134 -1.91 -1.91 -5.48
CA VAL A 134 -2.60 -1.38 -4.28
C VAL A 134 -4.10 -1.53 -4.43
N ASP A 135 -4.68 -1.13 -5.56
CA ASP A 135 -6.11 -1.25 -5.83
C ASP A 135 -6.59 -2.71 -5.81
N ASP A 136 -5.77 -3.65 -6.28
CA ASP A 136 -6.06 -5.08 -6.19
C ASP A 136 -6.08 -5.58 -4.74
N LEU A 137 -5.08 -5.23 -3.95
CA LEU A 137 -5.01 -5.60 -2.53
C LEU A 137 -6.18 -5.01 -1.73
N VAL A 138 -6.57 -3.76 -1.99
CA VAL A 138 -7.73 -3.12 -1.36
C VAL A 138 -9.03 -3.87 -1.68
N ARG A 139 -9.20 -4.36 -2.91
CA ARG A 139 -10.38 -5.18 -3.26
C ARG A 139 -10.47 -6.49 -2.47
N HIS A 140 -9.33 -7.10 -2.13
CA HIS A 140 -9.25 -8.37 -1.41
C HIS A 140 -9.19 -8.22 0.12
N ALA A 141 -8.92 -7.03 0.62
CA ALA A 141 -8.91 -6.71 2.04
C ALA A 141 -9.73 -5.45 2.28
N PRO A 142 -11.08 -5.55 2.32
CA PRO A 142 -11.96 -4.39 2.39
C PRO A 142 -11.71 -3.54 3.65
N PRO A 143 -11.84 -2.19 3.55
CA PRO A 143 -11.40 -1.25 4.58
C PRO A 143 -12.13 -1.31 5.92
N ALA A 144 -13.24 -2.05 6.02
CA ALA A 144 -14.09 -2.04 7.22
C ALA A 144 -13.36 -2.39 8.53
N GLY A 145 -12.35 -3.29 8.46
CA GLY A 145 -11.56 -3.73 9.61
C GLY A 145 -10.18 -3.07 9.75
N TRP A 146 -9.86 -2.09 8.92
CA TRP A 146 -8.51 -1.51 8.92
C TRP A 146 -8.24 -0.66 10.16
N PRO A 147 -7.01 -0.71 10.70
CA PRO A 147 -6.56 0.20 11.75
C PRO A 147 -6.36 1.62 11.20
N ALA A 148 -6.46 2.62 12.07
CA ALA A 148 -6.25 4.02 11.72
C ALA A 148 -4.92 4.28 10.97
N ALA A 149 -3.83 3.64 11.39
CA ALA A 149 -2.52 3.76 10.76
C ALA A 149 -2.48 3.34 9.28
N ARG A 150 -3.37 2.42 8.84
CA ARG A 150 -3.46 2.05 7.42
C ARG A 150 -4.16 3.14 6.60
N PHE A 151 -5.14 3.83 7.17
CA PHE A 151 -5.76 4.98 6.50
C PHE A 151 -4.80 6.17 6.41
N GLU A 152 -3.95 6.40 7.40
CA GLU A 152 -2.85 7.36 7.31
C GLU A 152 -1.92 7.05 6.13
N ARG A 153 -1.49 5.77 6.00
CA ARG A 153 -0.65 5.33 4.88
C ARG A 153 -1.36 5.49 3.54
N LEU A 154 -2.64 5.14 3.49
CA LEU A 154 -3.46 5.30 2.27
C LEU A 154 -3.58 6.78 1.89
N PHE A 155 -3.86 7.66 2.84
CA PHE A 155 -3.89 9.10 2.61
C PHE A 155 -2.57 9.59 1.99
N ARG A 156 -1.43 9.25 2.61
CA ARG A 156 -0.11 9.66 2.12
C ARG A 156 0.20 9.10 0.73
N PHE A 157 -0.20 7.86 0.48
CA PHE A 157 -0.07 7.22 -0.84
C PHE A 157 -0.91 7.94 -1.89
N GLU A 158 -2.20 8.14 -1.65
CA GLU A 158 -3.11 8.77 -2.61
C GLU A 158 -2.70 10.23 -2.89
N HIS A 159 -2.28 10.96 -1.86
CA HIS A 159 -1.74 12.31 -1.99
C HIS A 159 -0.47 12.32 -2.86
N ALA A 160 0.51 11.46 -2.58
CA ALA A 160 1.74 11.37 -3.36
C ALA A 160 1.49 10.97 -4.83
N MET A 161 0.43 10.20 -5.10
CA MET A 161 -0.01 9.81 -6.44
C MET A 161 -0.86 10.89 -7.14
N GLY A 162 -1.14 12.00 -6.46
CA GLY A 162 -1.96 13.09 -7.01
C GLY A 162 -3.45 12.76 -7.13
N ALA A 163 -3.95 11.74 -6.45
CA ALA A 163 -5.36 11.34 -6.44
C ALA A 163 -6.08 12.02 -5.27
N PHE A 164 -6.30 13.32 -5.38
CA PHE A 164 -6.68 14.17 -4.26
C PHE A 164 -8.03 13.84 -3.67
N ALA A 165 -9.04 13.51 -4.46
CA ALA A 165 -10.35 13.07 -3.95
C ALA A 165 -10.25 11.77 -3.12
N ARG A 166 -9.40 10.83 -3.54
CA ARG A 166 -9.16 9.58 -2.80
C ARG A 166 -8.35 9.84 -1.53
N ALA A 167 -7.37 10.76 -1.59
CA ALA A 167 -6.60 11.19 -0.43
C ALA A 167 -7.51 11.82 0.63
N GLU A 168 -8.41 12.72 0.25
CA GLU A 168 -9.38 13.32 1.16
C GLU A 168 -10.28 12.27 1.81
N THR A 169 -10.81 11.33 1.03
CA THR A 169 -11.63 10.22 1.55
C THR A 169 -10.86 9.41 2.61
N ALA A 170 -9.59 9.10 2.35
CA ALA A 170 -8.75 8.39 3.30
C ALA A 170 -8.45 9.21 4.55
N LEU A 171 -8.23 10.52 4.41
CA LEU A 171 -7.99 11.48 5.48
C LEU A 171 -9.16 11.56 6.46
N PHE A 172 -10.39 11.72 5.95
CA PHE A 172 -11.58 11.77 6.80
C PHE A 172 -11.82 10.42 7.50
N THR A 173 -11.60 9.31 6.81
CA THR A 173 -11.71 7.99 7.43
C THR A 173 -10.64 7.80 8.50
N TRP A 174 -9.42 8.30 8.29
CA TRP A 174 -8.37 8.28 9.31
C TRP A 174 -8.80 9.07 10.54
N LEU A 175 -9.34 10.28 10.37
CA LEU A 175 -9.85 11.11 11.46
C LEU A 175 -10.94 10.39 12.28
N GLU A 176 -11.85 9.68 11.63
CA GLU A 176 -12.92 8.92 12.28
C GLU A 176 -12.42 7.70 13.07
N ARG A 177 -11.25 7.16 12.69
CA ARG A 177 -10.69 5.94 13.29
C ARG A 177 -9.67 6.20 14.38
N VAL A 178 -9.08 7.39 14.45
CA VAL A 178 -8.10 7.70 15.51
C VAL A 178 -8.78 7.93 16.84
N GLU A 179 -8.15 7.41 17.89
CA GLU A 179 -8.59 7.60 19.27
C GLU A 179 -7.63 8.54 20.02
N GLY A 180 -8.18 9.36 20.86
CA GLY A 180 -7.42 10.29 21.70
C GLY A 180 -7.07 11.61 21.04
N MET A 181 -6.93 12.64 21.86
CA MET A 181 -6.74 14.03 21.43
C MET A 181 -5.46 14.23 20.63
N GLN A 182 -4.36 13.64 21.08
CA GLN A 182 -3.05 13.83 20.42
C GLN A 182 -3.07 13.30 18.98
N ALA A 183 -3.62 12.08 18.76
CA ALA A 183 -3.73 11.49 17.44
C ALA A 183 -4.67 12.32 16.53
N ARG A 184 -5.75 12.86 17.05
CA ARG A 184 -6.63 13.77 16.31
C ARG A 184 -5.94 15.05 15.88
N LEU A 185 -5.10 15.63 16.75
CA LEU A 185 -4.30 16.81 16.39
C LEU A 185 -3.30 16.50 15.27
N GLU A 186 -2.68 15.34 15.28
CA GLU A 186 -1.78 14.89 14.19
C GLU A 186 -2.51 14.78 12.85
N VAL A 187 -3.75 14.25 12.85
CA VAL A 187 -4.59 14.24 11.64
C VAL A 187 -4.94 15.67 11.19
N ALA A 188 -5.25 16.57 12.14
CA ALA A 188 -5.55 17.97 11.82
C ALA A 188 -4.37 18.68 11.15
N ASP A 189 -3.17 18.47 11.68
CA ASP A 189 -1.94 19.05 11.12
C ASP A 189 -1.70 18.53 9.71
N ALA A 190 -1.84 17.20 9.49
CA ALA A 190 -1.70 16.58 8.17
C ALA A 190 -2.76 17.11 7.19
N ALA A 191 -4.01 17.25 7.63
CA ALA A 191 -5.11 17.77 6.82
C ALA A 191 -4.91 19.24 6.44
N ASN A 192 -4.49 20.08 7.38
CA ASN A 192 -4.20 21.49 7.11
C ASN A 192 -3.07 21.60 6.07
N ALA A 193 -1.99 20.83 6.23
CA ALA A 193 -0.89 20.80 5.27
C ALA A 193 -1.35 20.36 3.86
N PHE A 194 -2.22 19.35 3.79
CA PHE A 194 -2.82 18.87 2.54
C PHE A 194 -3.63 19.98 1.84
N TYR A 195 -4.58 20.61 2.51
CA TYR A 195 -5.37 21.67 1.89
C TYR A 195 -4.54 22.91 1.58
N ASP A 196 -3.58 23.28 2.42
CA ASP A 196 -2.68 24.41 2.14
C ASP A 196 -1.84 24.14 0.87
N GLU A 197 -1.36 22.90 0.64
CA GLU A 197 -0.68 22.51 -0.59
C GLU A 197 -1.65 22.60 -1.79
N LEU A 198 -2.86 22.05 -1.69
CA LEU A 198 -3.85 22.07 -2.78
C LEU A 198 -4.23 23.49 -3.20
N LEU A 199 -4.30 24.43 -2.25
CA LEU A 199 -4.58 25.84 -2.54
C LEU A 199 -3.48 26.51 -3.38
N THR A 200 -2.27 25.97 -3.42
CA THR A 200 -1.16 26.47 -4.25
C THR A 200 -1.16 25.94 -5.67
N LEU A 201 -1.93 24.86 -5.95
CA LEU A 201 -1.97 24.23 -7.26
C LEU A 201 -2.83 25.02 -8.25
N GLU A 202 -2.55 24.87 -9.53
CA GLU A 202 -3.43 25.37 -10.58
C GLU A 202 -4.68 24.49 -10.70
N ASP A 203 -5.81 25.06 -11.15
CA ASP A 203 -7.08 24.31 -11.28
C ASP A 203 -6.97 23.12 -12.22
N ALA A 204 -6.11 23.20 -13.24
CA ALA A 204 -5.83 22.08 -14.14
C ALA A 204 -5.09 20.91 -13.46
N ASP A 205 -4.28 21.18 -12.43
CA ASP A 205 -3.60 20.15 -11.67
C ASP A 205 -4.53 19.54 -10.61
N LEU A 206 -5.39 20.34 -9.99
CA LEU A 206 -6.46 19.83 -9.13
C LEU A 206 -7.38 18.88 -9.90
N ALA A 207 -7.81 19.27 -11.10
CA ALA A 207 -8.71 18.44 -11.93
C ALA A 207 -8.08 17.09 -12.32
N LYS A 208 -6.75 16.96 -12.43
CA LYS A 208 -6.08 15.65 -12.65
C LYS A 208 -6.25 14.70 -11.47
N GLY A 209 -6.42 15.25 -10.27
CA GLY A 209 -6.65 14.50 -9.04
C GLY A 209 -8.14 14.32 -8.69
N ASP A 210 -9.04 14.55 -9.67
CA ASP A 210 -10.49 14.54 -9.50
C ASP A 210 -10.96 15.52 -8.41
N PHE A 211 -10.38 16.74 -8.38
CA PHE A 211 -10.64 17.74 -7.36
C PHE A 211 -10.79 19.13 -7.99
N SER A 212 -11.61 19.96 -7.39
CA SER A 212 -11.83 21.36 -7.80
C SER A 212 -11.45 22.33 -6.69
N ARG A 213 -11.27 23.61 -7.05
CA ARG A 213 -10.99 24.68 -6.08
C ARG A 213 -12.09 24.82 -5.04
N ASP A 214 -13.33 24.67 -5.45
CA ASP A 214 -14.49 24.76 -4.55
C ASP A 214 -14.48 23.60 -3.56
N GLU A 215 -14.19 22.37 -4.00
CA GLU A 215 -14.06 21.18 -3.12
C GLU A 215 -12.90 21.35 -2.12
N VAL A 216 -11.78 21.98 -2.50
CA VAL A 216 -10.70 22.29 -1.54
C VAL A 216 -11.20 23.21 -0.41
N HIS A 217 -12.01 24.23 -0.73
CA HIS A 217 -12.56 25.12 0.27
C HIS A 217 -13.63 24.46 1.14
N GLU A 218 -14.50 23.67 0.53
CA GLU A 218 -15.56 22.92 1.21
C GLU A 218 -14.95 21.88 2.16
N GLY A 219 -14.03 21.04 1.68
CA GLY A 219 -13.38 20.02 2.50
C GLY A 219 -12.61 20.59 3.68
N ARG A 220 -11.97 21.78 3.49
CA ARG A 220 -11.30 22.49 4.60
C ARG A 220 -12.30 23.01 5.64
N ALA A 221 -13.48 23.47 5.22
CA ALA A 221 -14.53 23.91 6.12
C ALA A 221 -15.14 22.73 6.89
N ASP A 222 -15.43 21.63 6.20
CA ASP A 222 -15.95 20.38 6.79
C ASP A 222 -14.97 19.81 7.83
N LEU A 223 -13.68 19.87 7.54
CA LEU A 223 -12.65 19.46 8.48
C LEU A 223 -12.73 20.27 9.76
N ALA A 224 -12.82 21.61 9.67
CA ALA A 224 -12.89 22.50 10.82
C ALA A 224 -14.15 22.23 11.67
N GLU A 225 -15.31 21.95 11.04
CA GLU A 225 -16.55 21.60 11.71
C GLU A 225 -16.43 20.28 12.47
N ARG A 226 -15.93 19.22 11.81
CA ARG A 226 -15.71 17.90 12.44
C ARG A 226 -14.74 17.96 13.61
N PHE A 227 -13.68 18.77 13.50
CA PHE A 227 -12.77 18.98 14.61
C PHE A 227 -13.44 19.68 15.78
N ALA A 228 -14.27 20.70 15.54
CA ALA A 228 -14.99 21.39 16.59
C ALA A 228 -15.95 20.43 17.32
N GLU A 229 -16.64 19.55 16.62
CA GLU A 229 -17.49 18.51 17.19
C GLU A 229 -16.70 17.52 18.07
N LEU A 230 -15.55 17.06 17.59
CA LEU A 230 -14.70 16.09 18.29
C LEU A 230 -14.00 16.68 19.53
N LEU A 231 -13.85 18.01 19.61
CA LEU A 231 -13.28 18.72 20.75
C LEU A 231 -14.33 19.16 21.77
N GLY A 232 -15.60 19.30 21.35
CA GLY A 232 -16.71 19.78 22.17
C GLY A 232 -17.50 18.69 22.92
N GLY A 233 -17.26 17.43 22.63
CA GLY A 233 -17.86 16.25 23.26
C GLY A 233 -16.90 15.55 24.20
#